data_b19230aa0b7e60a3aa6680058607dc19
#
_entry.id   b19230aa0b7e60a3aa6680058607dc19
#
_cell.length_a   1.000
_cell.length_b   1.000
_cell.length_c   1.000
_cell.angle_alpha   90.00
_cell.angle_beta   90.00
_cell.angle_gamma   90.00
#
_symmetry.space_group_name_H-M   'P 1'
#
loop_
_entity.id
_entity.type
_entity.pdbx_description
1 polymer ?
#
loop_
_entity_poly.entity_id
_entity_poly.type
_entity_poly.pdbx_seq_one_letter_code
_entity_poly.pdbx_strand_id
1 'polypeptide(L)'
;MSDASASSSVTVRDATIALLRRLGMTTVFGNPGSTELRFLKDWPDDFRYVMGLHEGPVVAMADAYAQLSGNAALVNLHSAGGVGNAMGAIFTAFRNCAPLVIIAGQQTRAMLPSDPFLYAEDATTLPRPYVKWSVEPARAQDVPAAIARAYTIAMERPYGPAFVSVPEDDWDSAASPVAHRRVIDEPAPDAAALEELVAAIAASRAPALVAGAGVERDGAAADVVRLAETLDAAVWASALTSRCGFPEDHRLFRGALPRVRSGVVESLQGHDLVLVLGAPVFNYHIHREGPFVGDGTTLFQVTDDPRSASGAVAGTSIIAALGPTLRALLPRVAARPVVRTARPRPRVEVQPEITIEHLLDVLAVELPPDAILVEEAPSTHTMLHDLLPLQPGRYLTAASGSLGFGLPAAAGAALASPGRRVVALIGDGSSHYGLPGLWTAARHSLPITYVIVDNGGYGAMRSF
;
A
#
# COMPACT_ATOMS: atom_id res chain seq x y z
N MET A 1 39.37 -45.16 -13.25
CA MET A 1 39.17 -43.84 -13.85
C MET A 1 37.68 -43.53 -13.64
N SER A 2 37.32 -42.81 -12.59
CA SER A 2 35.94 -42.47 -12.29
C SER A 2 35.64 -41.15 -12.99
N ASP A 3 34.70 -41.15 -13.92
CA ASP A 3 34.09 -39.99 -14.47
C ASP A 3 33.40 -39.19 -13.32
N ALA A 4 34.10 -38.20 -12.82
CA ALA A 4 33.46 -37.17 -12.01
C ALA A 4 32.64 -36.33 -12.96
N SER A 5 31.34 -36.62 -13.06
CA SER A 5 30.35 -35.72 -13.66
C SER A 5 30.51 -34.38 -12.94
N ALA A 6 31.05 -33.39 -13.65
CA ALA A 6 31.06 -32.01 -13.20
C ALA A 6 29.59 -31.60 -13.00
N SER A 7 29.12 -31.66 -11.76
CA SER A 7 27.86 -31.01 -11.41
C SER A 7 28.09 -29.54 -11.71
N SER A 8 27.43 -29.01 -12.74
CA SER A 8 27.43 -27.58 -13.04
C SER A 8 27.00 -26.86 -11.77
N SER A 9 27.94 -26.16 -11.13
CA SER A 9 27.65 -25.40 -9.91
C SER A 9 26.61 -24.34 -10.28
N VAL A 10 25.47 -24.35 -9.57
CA VAL A 10 24.42 -23.34 -9.74
C VAL A 10 24.98 -21.98 -9.33
N THR A 11 24.79 -20.96 -10.14
CA THR A 11 25.25 -19.60 -9.79
C THR A 11 24.30 -18.94 -8.79
N VAL A 12 24.76 -17.90 -8.10
CA VAL A 12 23.91 -17.02 -7.24
C VAL A 12 22.72 -16.50 -8.05
N ARG A 13 22.97 -16.08 -9.30
CA ARG A 13 21.92 -15.63 -10.22
C ARG A 13 20.88 -16.74 -10.45
N ASP A 14 21.29 -17.93 -10.83
CA ASP A 14 20.36 -19.00 -11.16
C ASP A 14 19.60 -19.50 -9.93
N ALA A 15 20.26 -19.57 -8.77
CA ALA A 15 19.59 -19.86 -7.49
C ALA A 15 18.56 -18.80 -7.13
N THR A 16 18.87 -17.52 -7.39
CA THR A 16 17.94 -16.40 -7.15
C THR A 16 16.76 -16.45 -8.12
N ILE A 17 16.98 -16.65 -9.42
CA ILE A 17 15.89 -16.78 -10.40
C ILE A 17 14.97 -17.96 -10.04
N ALA A 18 15.54 -19.11 -9.67
CA ALA A 18 14.75 -20.25 -9.21
C ALA A 18 13.94 -19.95 -7.93
N LEU A 19 14.50 -19.18 -7.01
CA LEU A 19 13.81 -18.70 -5.81
C LEU A 19 12.65 -17.75 -6.16
N LEU A 20 12.91 -16.72 -6.96
CA LEU A 20 11.91 -15.74 -7.39
C LEU A 20 10.70 -16.41 -8.08
N ARG A 21 10.96 -17.40 -8.92
CA ARG A 21 9.91 -18.22 -9.57
C ARG A 21 9.03 -18.95 -8.55
N ARG A 22 9.63 -19.57 -7.53
CA ARG A 22 8.88 -20.24 -6.44
C ARG A 22 8.10 -19.25 -5.57
N LEU A 23 8.60 -18.02 -5.40
CA LEU A 23 7.92 -16.97 -4.64
C LEU A 23 6.83 -16.25 -5.46
N GLY A 24 6.66 -16.55 -6.75
CA GLY A 24 5.72 -15.86 -7.62
C GLY A 24 6.12 -14.44 -7.99
N MET A 25 7.40 -14.06 -7.78
CA MET A 25 7.95 -12.73 -8.13
C MET A 25 8.53 -12.74 -9.54
N THR A 26 7.75 -13.10 -10.53
CA THR A 26 8.20 -13.18 -11.94
C THR A 26 7.99 -11.89 -12.72
N THR A 27 7.33 -10.88 -12.13
CA THR A 27 7.28 -9.52 -12.66
C THR A 27 8.25 -8.65 -11.87
N VAL A 28 9.25 -8.09 -12.56
CA VAL A 28 10.32 -7.27 -11.99
C VAL A 28 10.21 -5.86 -12.53
N PHE A 29 10.21 -4.89 -11.64
CA PHE A 29 10.18 -3.47 -11.98
C PHE A 29 11.58 -2.88 -11.82
N GLY A 30 12.10 -2.18 -12.83
CA GLY A 30 13.46 -1.68 -12.71
C GLY A 30 13.83 -0.56 -13.67
N ASN A 31 14.90 0.14 -13.29
CA ASN A 31 15.69 1.01 -14.15
C ASN A 31 17.16 0.62 -13.92
N PRO A 32 17.68 -0.34 -14.71
CA PRO A 32 18.99 -0.91 -14.46
C PRO A 32 20.12 -0.05 -15.03
N GLY A 33 21.28 -0.14 -14.40
CA GLY A 33 22.54 0.36 -14.93
C GLY A 33 23.57 -0.74 -15.08
N SER A 34 24.87 -0.39 -15.06
CA SER A 34 25.98 -1.34 -15.31
C SER A 34 26.08 -2.40 -14.22
N THR A 35 25.77 -2.08 -12.96
CA THR A 35 25.88 -3.00 -11.82
C THR A 35 24.79 -4.08 -11.77
N GLU A 36 23.76 -3.98 -12.61
CA GLU A 36 22.67 -4.96 -12.70
C GLU A 36 22.81 -5.91 -13.90
N LEU A 37 23.74 -5.65 -14.84
CA LEU A 37 23.83 -6.39 -16.09
C LEU A 37 24.04 -7.89 -15.91
N ARG A 38 24.82 -8.31 -14.89
CA ARG A 38 25.05 -9.74 -14.62
C ARG A 38 23.79 -10.44 -14.11
N PHE A 39 22.97 -9.77 -13.33
CA PHE A 39 21.66 -10.28 -12.94
C PHE A 39 20.72 -10.45 -14.13
N LEU A 40 20.73 -9.50 -15.05
CA LEU A 40 19.84 -9.46 -16.23
C LEU A 40 20.34 -10.30 -17.41
N LYS A 41 21.56 -10.83 -17.35
CA LYS A 41 22.13 -11.67 -18.42
C LYS A 41 21.23 -12.90 -18.64
N ASP A 42 21.00 -13.27 -19.90
CA ASP A 42 20.20 -14.45 -20.29
C ASP A 42 18.85 -14.48 -19.56
N TRP A 43 18.09 -13.37 -19.66
CA TRP A 43 16.83 -13.18 -18.92
C TRP A 43 15.79 -14.23 -19.28
N PRO A 44 15.15 -14.93 -18.32
CA PRO A 44 14.22 -16.00 -18.61
C PRO A 44 12.93 -15.52 -19.26
N ASP A 45 12.42 -16.27 -20.24
CA ASP A 45 11.19 -15.93 -21.01
C ASP A 45 9.93 -15.90 -20.15
N ASP A 46 9.91 -16.64 -19.02
CA ASP A 46 8.80 -16.66 -18.08
C ASP A 46 8.81 -15.49 -17.06
N PHE A 47 9.82 -14.60 -17.15
CA PHE A 47 9.90 -13.39 -16.37
C PHE A 47 9.57 -12.17 -17.22
N ARG A 48 8.74 -11.28 -16.67
CA ARG A 48 8.50 -9.97 -17.25
C ARG A 48 9.37 -8.92 -16.57
N TYR A 49 10.24 -8.25 -17.32
CA TYR A 49 10.93 -7.07 -16.85
C TYR A 49 10.17 -5.81 -17.30
N VAL A 50 9.64 -5.06 -16.35
CA VAL A 50 8.91 -3.80 -16.55
C VAL A 50 9.90 -2.66 -16.34
N MET A 51 10.45 -2.16 -17.43
CA MET A 51 11.38 -1.04 -17.39
C MET A 51 10.65 0.28 -17.20
N GLY A 52 11.13 1.10 -16.28
CA GLY A 52 10.76 2.51 -16.17
C GLY A 52 11.93 3.42 -16.53
N LEU A 53 11.64 4.67 -16.87
CA LEU A 53 12.67 5.67 -17.25
C LEU A 53 13.20 6.46 -16.06
N HIS A 54 12.67 6.21 -14.86
CA HIS A 54 13.08 6.85 -13.60
C HIS A 54 12.68 5.95 -12.42
N GLU A 55 13.50 5.88 -11.40
CA GLU A 55 13.37 4.92 -10.29
C GLU A 55 12.16 5.20 -9.38
N GLY A 56 11.79 6.47 -9.17
CA GLY A 56 10.58 6.82 -8.44
C GLY A 56 9.32 6.19 -9.03
N PRO A 57 9.00 6.43 -10.31
CA PRO A 57 7.95 5.72 -11.06
C PRO A 57 8.05 4.20 -11.03
N VAL A 58 9.27 3.63 -11.10
CA VAL A 58 9.48 2.17 -10.98
C VAL A 58 8.95 1.63 -9.66
N VAL A 59 9.30 2.27 -8.55
CA VAL A 59 8.85 1.85 -7.21
C VAL A 59 7.34 2.07 -7.07
N ALA A 60 6.77 3.16 -7.58
CA ALA A 60 5.33 3.42 -7.52
C ALA A 60 4.50 2.41 -8.35
N MET A 61 5.02 1.96 -9.52
CA MET A 61 4.41 0.85 -10.27
C MET A 61 4.43 -0.45 -9.47
N ALA A 62 5.57 -0.78 -8.87
CA ALA A 62 5.73 -1.98 -8.05
C ALA A 62 4.83 -1.95 -6.81
N ASP A 63 4.67 -0.78 -6.18
CA ASP A 63 3.78 -0.56 -5.04
C ASP A 63 2.32 -0.95 -5.38
N ALA A 64 1.74 -0.32 -6.40
CA ALA A 64 0.37 -0.62 -6.82
C ALA A 64 0.21 -2.08 -7.29
N TYR A 65 1.21 -2.62 -8.00
CA TYR A 65 1.23 -4.03 -8.42
C TYR A 65 1.19 -4.96 -7.20
N ALA A 66 2.06 -4.74 -6.21
CA ALA A 66 2.13 -5.57 -5.01
C ALA A 66 0.82 -5.53 -4.20
N GLN A 67 0.23 -4.34 -4.06
CA GLN A 67 -1.04 -4.17 -3.35
C GLN A 67 -2.20 -4.93 -3.99
N LEU A 68 -2.28 -4.97 -5.32
CA LEU A 68 -3.38 -5.63 -6.04
C LEU A 68 -3.14 -7.11 -6.31
N SER A 69 -1.88 -7.53 -6.49
CA SER A 69 -1.54 -8.96 -6.64
C SER A 69 -1.57 -9.73 -5.32
N GLY A 70 -1.52 -9.03 -4.17
CA GLY A 70 -1.45 -9.65 -2.85
C GLY A 70 -0.13 -10.39 -2.58
N ASN A 71 0.93 -10.08 -3.36
CA ASN A 71 2.25 -10.69 -3.22
C ASN A 71 3.34 -9.60 -3.27
N ALA A 72 4.53 -9.91 -2.76
CA ALA A 72 5.65 -8.99 -2.88
C ALA A 72 6.07 -8.81 -4.35
N ALA A 73 6.38 -7.56 -4.73
CA ALA A 73 6.97 -7.24 -6.02
C ALA A 73 8.49 -7.06 -5.90
N LEU A 74 9.23 -7.54 -6.91
CA LEU A 74 10.67 -7.31 -7.00
C LEU A 74 10.94 -5.96 -7.70
N VAL A 75 11.75 -5.13 -7.06
CA VAL A 75 12.25 -3.86 -7.61
C VAL A 75 13.75 -3.96 -7.78
N ASN A 76 14.26 -3.57 -8.95
CA ASN A 76 15.67 -3.57 -9.28
C ASN A 76 16.14 -2.14 -9.59
N LEU A 77 16.99 -1.58 -8.73
CA LEU A 77 17.48 -0.20 -8.80
C LEU A 77 18.99 -0.17 -9.04
N HIS A 78 19.46 0.95 -9.62
CA HIS A 78 20.87 1.14 -9.91
C HIS A 78 21.63 1.86 -8.80
N SER A 79 22.39 1.10 -8.00
CA SER A 79 23.33 1.64 -7.01
C SER A 79 22.72 2.74 -6.09
N ALA A 80 23.55 3.60 -5.52
CA ALA A 80 23.11 4.71 -4.67
C ALA A 80 22.25 5.73 -5.41
N GLY A 81 22.58 6.02 -6.68
CA GLY A 81 21.83 7.00 -7.49
C GLY A 81 20.38 6.61 -7.70
N GLY A 82 20.14 5.35 -8.08
CA GLY A 82 18.79 4.83 -8.28
C GLY A 82 17.99 4.73 -6.98
N VAL A 83 18.62 4.30 -5.89
CA VAL A 83 17.97 4.29 -4.57
C VAL A 83 17.61 5.70 -4.12
N GLY A 84 18.55 6.67 -4.29
CA GLY A 84 18.31 8.07 -3.97
C GLY A 84 17.14 8.68 -4.73
N ASN A 85 17.07 8.44 -6.05
CA ASN A 85 15.96 8.87 -6.91
C ASN A 85 14.61 8.25 -6.52
N ALA A 86 14.61 7.06 -5.92
CA ALA A 86 13.42 6.33 -5.52
C ALA A 86 12.91 6.66 -4.11
N MET A 87 13.64 7.44 -3.29
CA MET A 87 13.36 7.58 -1.86
C MET A 87 11.95 8.07 -1.55
N GLY A 88 11.41 9.03 -2.30
CA GLY A 88 10.02 9.49 -2.11
C GLY A 88 8.99 8.39 -2.36
N ALA A 89 9.22 7.55 -3.38
CA ALA A 89 8.35 6.42 -3.69
C ALA A 89 8.54 5.24 -2.71
N ILE A 90 9.77 4.99 -2.22
CA ILE A 90 10.03 4.01 -1.13
C ILE A 90 9.30 4.43 0.16
N PHE A 91 9.32 5.74 0.50
CA PHE A 91 8.53 6.27 1.62
C PHE A 91 7.03 6.04 1.41
N THR A 92 6.52 6.27 0.20
CA THR A 92 5.11 6.01 -0.13
C THR A 92 4.77 4.54 0.01
N ALA A 93 5.57 3.63 -0.54
CA ALA A 93 5.38 2.18 -0.42
C ALA A 93 5.40 1.72 1.06
N PHE A 94 6.29 2.30 1.87
CA PHE A 94 6.32 2.04 3.31
C PHE A 94 5.02 2.47 4.01
N ARG A 95 4.49 3.66 3.67
CA ARG A 95 3.24 4.18 4.24
C ARG A 95 2.01 3.43 3.72
N ASN A 96 2.03 2.98 2.49
CA ASN A 96 0.99 2.14 1.89
C ASN A 96 1.01 0.70 2.43
N CYS A 97 2.02 0.32 3.21
CA CYS A 97 2.30 -1.07 3.59
C CYS A 97 2.37 -1.98 2.35
N ALA A 98 3.02 -1.53 1.27
CA ALA A 98 3.20 -2.31 0.07
C ALA A 98 4.41 -3.25 0.23
N PRO A 99 4.24 -4.57 0.07
CA PRO A 99 5.35 -5.50 0.20
C PRO A 99 6.27 -5.42 -1.02
N LEU A 100 7.46 -4.87 -0.84
CA LEU A 100 8.48 -4.78 -1.89
C LEU A 100 9.77 -5.46 -1.46
N VAL A 101 10.37 -6.22 -2.36
CA VAL A 101 11.76 -6.65 -2.27
C VAL A 101 12.57 -5.77 -3.21
N ILE A 102 13.37 -4.88 -2.66
CA ILE A 102 14.18 -3.94 -3.44
C ILE A 102 15.61 -4.48 -3.47
N ILE A 103 16.13 -4.76 -4.65
CA ILE A 103 17.55 -5.06 -4.86
C ILE A 103 18.20 -3.88 -5.57
N ALA A 104 19.41 -3.52 -5.14
CA ALA A 104 20.21 -2.52 -5.84
C ALA A 104 21.63 -3.04 -6.01
N GLY A 105 22.23 -2.76 -7.18
CA GLY A 105 23.59 -3.15 -7.47
C GLY A 105 24.61 -2.37 -6.64
N GLN A 106 25.73 -3.01 -6.36
CA GLN A 106 26.92 -2.43 -5.77
C GLN A 106 28.09 -2.75 -6.68
N GLN A 107 29.19 -2.02 -6.57
CA GLN A 107 30.43 -2.34 -7.29
C GLN A 107 31.01 -3.69 -6.85
N THR A 108 31.88 -4.27 -7.71
CA THR A 108 32.58 -5.53 -7.43
C THR A 108 33.28 -5.48 -6.09
N ARG A 109 33.23 -6.56 -5.33
CA ARG A 109 33.84 -6.65 -3.98
C ARG A 109 35.31 -6.28 -3.94
N ALA A 110 36.07 -6.66 -4.98
CA ALA A 110 37.49 -6.36 -5.06
C ALA A 110 37.79 -4.86 -5.20
N MET A 111 36.87 -4.07 -5.70
CA MET A 111 37.04 -2.63 -5.88
C MET A 111 36.54 -1.78 -4.70
N LEU A 112 35.64 -2.30 -3.85
CA LEU A 112 35.04 -1.55 -2.75
C LEU A 112 36.06 -0.84 -1.84
N PRO A 113 37.24 -1.41 -1.51
CA PRO A 113 38.21 -0.72 -0.66
C PRO A 113 38.83 0.56 -1.25
N SER A 114 38.63 0.83 -2.54
CA SER A 114 39.20 2.00 -3.25
C SER A 114 38.17 3.02 -3.72
N ASP A 115 37.00 3.05 -3.13
CA ASP A 115 35.89 3.96 -3.46
C ASP A 115 35.66 4.12 -4.97
N PRO A 116 35.30 3.03 -5.67
CA PRO A 116 35.19 3.03 -7.13
C PRO A 116 34.02 3.90 -7.60
N PHE A 117 34.07 4.31 -8.87
CA PHE A 117 32.94 4.97 -9.52
C PHE A 117 31.64 4.17 -9.36
N LEU A 118 30.53 4.83 -9.02
CA LEU A 118 29.22 4.24 -8.67
C LEU A 118 29.20 3.43 -7.36
N TYR A 119 30.21 3.59 -6.51
CA TYR A 119 30.18 3.00 -5.17
C TYR A 119 29.01 3.55 -4.34
N ALA A 120 28.25 2.67 -3.74
CA ALA A 120 27.18 3.02 -2.80
C ALA A 120 27.73 2.93 -1.37
N GLU A 121 28.28 4.03 -0.87
CA GLU A 121 28.69 4.15 0.53
C GLU A 121 27.49 3.93 1.45
N ASP A 122 27.66 3.14 2.49
CA ASP A 122 26.57 2.82 3.44
C ASP A 122 25.25 2.40 2.76
N ALA A 123 25.34 1.61 1.67
CA ALA A 123 24.19 1.21 0.84
C ALA A 123 22.97 0.77 1.66
N THR A 124 23.18 0.11 2.80
CA THR A 124 22.11 -0.41 3.67
C THR A 124 21.43 0.66 4.52
N THR A 125 22.04 1.82 4.68
CA THR A 125 21.46 2.96 5.42
C THR A 125 20.65 3.90 4.53
N LEU A 126 21.00 3.99 3.26
CA LEU A 126 20.37 4.92 2.31
C LEU A 126 18.83 4.82 2.28
N PRO A 127 18.19 3.62 2.19
CA PRO A 127 16.73 3.54 2.17
C PRO A 127 16.07 3.63 3.55
N ARG A 128 16.84 3.67 4.64
CA ARG A 128 16.30 3.82 6.00
C ARG A 128 15.81 5.26 6.26
N PRO A 129 14.78 5.44 7.10
CA PRO A 129 14.06 4.43 7.89
C PRO A 129 12.86 3.80 7.16
N TYR A 130 12.73 3.97 5.83
CA TYR A 130 11.54 3.60 5.06
C TYR A 130 11.59 2.21 4.44
N VAL A 131 12.46 1.34 5.00
CA VAL A 131 12.45 -0.10 4.76
C VAL A 131 12.43 -0.84 6.09
N LYS A 132 11.72 -1.98 6.15
CA LYS A 132 11.63 -2.81 7.35
C LYS A 132 12.95 -3.46 7.71
N TRP A 133 13.76 -3.75 6.70
CA TRP A 133 15.05 -4.39 6.83
C TRP A 133 15.93 -4.07 5.62
N SER A 134 17.24 -4.00 5.85
CA SER A 134 18.20 -3.77 4.80
C SER A 134 19.50 -4.53 5.10
N VAL A 135 20.12 -5.11 4.06
CA VAL A 135 21.36 -5.86 4.16
C VAL A 135 22.18 -5.77 2.88
N GLU A 136 23.49 -5.82 3.01
CA GLU A 136 24.44 -6.26 1.99
C GLU A 136 25.05 -7.56 2.50
N PRO A 137 24.83 -8.72 1.84
CA PRO A 137 25.35 -10.00 2.32
C PRO A 137 26.87 -10.03 2.37
N ALA A 138 27.43 -10.55 3.46
CA ALA A 138 28.88 -10.63 3.62
C ALA A 138 29.58 -11.52 2.57
N ARG A 139 28.84 -12.49 2.02
CA ARG A 139 29.35 -13.44 1.01
C ARG A 139 28.35 -13.53 -0.14
N ALA A 140 28.86 -13.73 -1.34
CA ALA A 140 28.04 -13.93 -2.54
C ALA A 140 26.99 -15.04 -2.39
N GLN A 141 27.39 -16.17 -1.80
CA GLN A 141 26.55 -17.36 -1.60
C GLN A 141 25.32 -17.08 -0.74
N ASP A 142 25.35 -16.02 0.08
CA ASP A 142 24.25 -15.67 0.99
C ASP A 142 23.18 -14.78 0.31
N VAL A 143 23.41 -14.27 -0.92
CA VAL A 143 22.48 -13.39 -1.65
C VAL A 143 21.09 -14.02 -1.83
N PRO A 144 20.95 -15.27 -2.32
CA PRO A 144 19.63 -15.88 -2.48
C PRO A 144 18.88 -16.03 -1.14
N ALA A 145 19.59 -16.34 -0.05
CA ALA A 145 19.02 -16.46 1.29
C ALA A 145 18.60 -15.08 1.84
N ALA A 146 19.37 -14.03 1.57
CA ALA A 146 19.01 -12.65 1.93
C ALA A 146 17.75 -12.18 1.19
N ILE A 147 17.60 -12.48 -0.10
CA ILE A 147 16.41 -12.19 -0.88
C ILE A 147 15.19 -12.98 -0.35
N ALA A 148 15.34 -14.26 0.00
CA ALA A 148 14.29 -15.05 0.63
C ALA A 148 13.82 -14.43 1.97
N ARG A 149 14.79 -13.95 2.78
CA ARG A 149 14.48 -13.25 4.04
C ARG A 149 13.82 -11.90 3.79
N ALA A 150 14.28 -11.13 2.80
CA ALA A 150 13.66 -9.86 2.42
C ALA A 150 12.19 -10.05 2.02
N TYR A 151 11.90 -11.10 1.24
CA TYR A 151 10.52 -11.47 0.89
C TYR A 151 9.68 -11.76 2.14
N THR A 152 10.18 -12.60 3.05
CA THR A 152 9.45 -12.92 4.28
C THR A 152 9.16 -11.67 5.10
N ILE A 153 10.16 -10.79 5.28
CA ILE A 153 10.01 -9.54 6.03
C ILE A 153 9.06 -8.56 5.32
N ALA A 154 9.10 -8.50 3.99
CA ALA A 154 8.18 -7.65 3.24
C ALA A 154 6.73 -8.10 3.40
N MET A 155 6.50 -9.41 3.47
CA MET A 155 5.18 -10.04 3.66
C MET A 155 4.78 -10.25 5.13
N GLU A 156 5.63 -9.90 6.11
CA GLU A 156 5.30 -9.87 7.53
C GLU A 156 4.47 -8.62 7.86
N ARG A 157 3.48 -8.74 8.72
CA ARG A 157 2.59 -7.64 9.14
C ARG A 157 3.28 -6.63 10.07
N PRO A 158 3.05 -5.32 9.91
CA PRO A 158 2.46 -4.70 8.72
C PRO A 158 3.40 -4.85 7.51
N TYR A 159 2.85 -5.11 6.32
CA TYR A 159 3.65 -5.27 5.10
C TYR A 159 4.49 -4.02 4.81
N GLY A 160 5.55 -4.17 4.02
CA GLY A 160 6.37 -3.03 3.65
C GLY A 160 7.66 -3.41 2.93
N PRO A 161 8.41 -2.43 2.43
CA PRO A 161 9.64 -2.67 1.68
C PRO A 161 10.75 -3.29 2.52
N ALA A 162 11.55 -4.18 1.90
CA ALA A 162 12.84 -4.67 2.40
C ALA A 162 13.90 -4.49 1.30
N PHE A 163 15.16 -4.28 1.68
CA PHE A 163 16.23 -3.88 0.78
C PHE A 163 17.44 -4.82 0.86
N VAL A 164 18.01 -5.16 -0.30
CA VAL A 164 19.24 -5.95 -0.42
C VAL A 164 20.19 -5.28 -1.40
N SER A 165 21.37 -4.85 -0.93
CA SER A 165 22.48 -4.42 -1.80
C SER A 165 23.24 -5.65 -2.27
N VAL A 166 23.56 -5.72 -3.57
CA VAL A 166 24.20 -6.89 -4.17
C VAL A 166 25.39 -6.45 -5.02
N PRO A 167 26.66 -6.76 -4.62
CA PRO A 167 27.81 -6.56 -5.47
C PRO A 167 27.67 -7.29 -6.81
N GLU A 168 28.07 -6.63 -7.90
CA GLU A 168 27.80 -7.12 -9.26
C GLU A 168 28.46 -8.46 -9.59
N ASP A 169 29.65 -8.73 -9.02
CA ASP A 169 30.38 -9.97 -9.21
C ASP A 169 29.81 -11.15 -8.41
N ASP A 170 28.94 -10.90 -7.44
CA ASP A 170 28.29 -11.96 -6.67
C ASP A 170 27.41 -12.85 -7.54
N TRP A 171 26.79 -12.32 -8.58
CA TRP A 171 25.84 -13.03 -9.42
C TRP A 171 26.45 -14.25 -10.15
N ASP A 172 27.74 -14.18 -10.48
CA ASP A 172 28.47 -15.25 -11.16
C ASP A 172 29.08 -16.28 -10.20
N SER A 173 29.06 -16.01 -8.90
CA SER A 173 29.61 -16.90 -7.87
C SER A 173 28.80 -18.18 -7.73
N ALA A 174 29.46 -19.29 -7.35
CA ALA A 174 28.75 -20.54 -7.06
C ALA A 174 27.86 -20.41 -5.83
N ALA A 175 26.66 -20.95 -5.88
CA ALA A 175 25.72 -20.97 -4.76
C ALA A 175 24.96 -22.31 -4.69
N SER A 176 24.24 -22.51 -3.60
CA SER A 176 23.29 -23.60 -3.44
C SER A 176 21.86 -23.08 -3.51
N PRO A 177 20.90 -23.86 -4.05
CA PRO A 177 19.49 -23.51 -4.00
C PRO A 177 19.01 -23.29 -2.57
N VAL A 178 18.20 -22.25 -2.37
CA VAL A 178 17.61 -21.92 -1.06
C VAL A 178 16.23 -22.53 -0.96
N ALA A 179 15.95 -23.29 0.12
CA ALA A 179 14.62 -23.76 0.40
C ALA A 179 13.71 -22.60 0.82
N HIS A 180 12.52 -22.51 0.21
CA HIS A 180 11.51 -21.58 0.65
C HIS A 180 10.84 -22.08 1.93
N ARG A 181 10.73 -21.20 2.93
CA ARG A 181 9.98 -21.45 4.16
C ARG A 181 8.69 -20.63 4.12
N ARG A 182 7.57 -21.29 4.40
CA ARG A 182 6.30 -20.58 4.60
C ARG A 182 6.25 -20.05 6.03
N VAL A 183 5.89 -18.78 6.17
CA VAL A 183 5.55 -18.15 7.46
C VAL A 183 4.04 -17.85 7.42
N ILE A 184 3.33 -18.20 8.50
CA ILE A 184 1.93 -17.85 8.70
C ILE A 184 1.91 -16.73 9.73
N ASP A 185 1.47 -15.55 9.30
CA ASP A 185 1.44 -14.33 10.12
C ASP A 185 0.00 -13.81 10.18
N GLU A 186 -0.81 -14.46 11.02
CA GLU A 186 -2.20 -14.08 11.30
C GLU A 186 -2.43 -14.03 12.83
N PRO A 187 -1.89 -13.02 13.54
CA PRO A 187 -2.04 -12.94 14.98
C PRO A 187 -3.50 -12.77 15.37
N ALA A 188 -3.98 -13.67 16.23
CA ALA A 188 -5.30 -13.58 16.84
C ALA A 188 -5.29 -12.54 17.99
N PRO A 189 -6.43 -11.93 18.32
CA PRO A 189 -6.52 -11.04 19.46
C PRO A 189 -6.29 -11.80 20.79
N ASP A 190 -5.75 -11.11 21.78
CA ASP A 190 -5.75 -11.60 23.14
C ASP A 190 -7.19 -11.88 23.61
N ALA A 191 -7.39 -12.97 24.34
CA ALA A 191 -8.72 -13.41 24.76
C ALA A 191 -9.38 -12.40 25.71
N ALA A 192 -8.64 -11.81 26.65
CA ALA A 192 -9.18 -10.85 27.60
C ALA A 192 -9.52 -9.52 26.88
N ALA A 193 -8.67 -9.07 25.96
CA ALA A 193 -8.93 -7.89 25.14
C ALA A 193 -10.18 -8.08 24.25
N LEU A 194 -10.38 -9.31 23.72
CA LEU A 194 -11.59 -9.63 22.95
C LEU A 194 -12.85 -9.60 23.84
N GLU A 195 -12.78 -10.11 25.09
CA GLU A 195 -13.89 -10.00 26.05
C GLU A 195 -14.25 -8.55 26.35
N GLU A 196 -13.25 -7.68 26.58
CA GLU A 196 -13.47 -6.26 26.82
C GLU A 196 -14.16 -5.59 25.61
N LEU A 197 -13.73 -5.91 24.39
CA LEU A 197 -14.33 -5.40 23.16
C LEU A 197 -15.80 -5.85 23.03
N VAL A 198 -16.08 -7.14 23.29
CA VAL A 198 -17.45 -7.69 23.26
C VAL A 198 -18.34 -6.99 24.29
N ALA A 199 -17.83 -6.81 25.51
CA ALA A 199 -18.57 -6.11 26.58
C ALA A 199 -18.85 -4.65 26.22
N ALA A 200 -17.88 -3.93 25.66
CA ALA A 200 -18.05 -2.56 25.20
C ALA A 200 -19.12 -2.45 24.08
N ILE A 201 -19.11 -3.38 23.14
CA ILE A 201 -20.14 -3.44 22.08
C ILE A 201 -21.53 -3.72 22.67
N ALA A 202 -21.63 -4.64 23.61
CA ALA A 202 -22.89 -4.97 24.26
C ALA A 202 -23.47 -3.80 25.07
N ALA A 203 -22.62 -3.01 25.74
CA ALA A 203 -23.01 -1.84 26.50
C ALA A 203 -23.35 -0.61 25.66
N SER A 204 -22.83 -0.49 24.46
CA SER A 204 -23.01 0.64 23.57
C SER A 204 -24.46 0.72 23.07
N ARG A 205 -24.97 1.93 22.88
CA ARG A 205 -26.28 2.21 22.26
C ARG A 205 -26.18 2.76 20.85
N ALA A 206 -25.06 3.40 20.52
CA ALA A 206 -24.83 4.09 19.26
C ALA A 206 -23.40 3.85 18.74
N PRO A 207 -23.08 2.60 18.33
CA PRO A 207 -21.73 2.29 17.83
C PRO A 207 -21.47 2.94 16.49
N ALA A 208 -20.18 3.28 16.26
CA ALA A 208 -19.62 3.70 14.98
C ALA A 208 -18.40 2.85 14.62
N LEU A 209 -18.19 2.65 13.33
CA LEU A 209 -17.00 2.01 12.79
C LEU A 209 -16.18 3.02 11.97
N VAL A 210 -14.86 2.94 12.05
CA VAL A 210 -13.93 3.68 11.18
C VAL A 210 -13.09 2.65 10.45
N ALA A 211 -13.32 2.50 9.16
CA ALA A 211 -12.64 1.52 8.31
C ALA A 211 -11.44 2.15 7.59
N GLY A 212 -10.26 1.55 7.72
CA GLY A 212 -9.06 2.00 7.03
C GLY A 212 -8.50 1.01 6.03
N ALA A 213 -7.32 1.33 5.48
CA ALA A 213 -6.65 0.52 4.45
C ALA A 213 -6.33 -0.91 4.91
N GLY A 214 -6.12 -1.13 6.20
CA GLY A 214 -5.88 -2.45 6.78
C GLY A 214 -7.05 -3.41 6.59
N VAL A 215 -8.29 -2.91 6.51
CA VAL A 215 -9.48 -3.75 6.25
C VAL A 215 -9.37 -4.44 4.89
N GLU A 216 -9.03 -3.68 3.85
CA GLU A 216 -8.89 -4.24 2.50
C GLU A 216 -7.64 -5.12 2.40
N ARG A 217 -6.51 -4.68 2.97
CA ARG A 217 -5.25 -5.45 2.99
C ARG A 217 -5.43 -6.84 3.61
N ASP A 218 -6.27 -6.95 4.64
CA ASP A 218 -6.59 -8.22 5.31
C ASP A 218 -7.69 -9.03 4.61
N GLY A 219 -8.27 -8.51 3.51
CA GLY A 219 -9.43 -9.13 2.87
C GLY A 219 -10.67 -9.16 3.76
N ALA A 220 -10.76 -8.29 4.76
CA ALA A 220 -11.76 -8.31 5.82
C ALA A 220 -13.00 -7.44 5.52
N ALA A 221 -13.10 -6.83 4.33
CA ALA A 221 -14.17 -5.89 4.00
C ALA A 221 -15.58 -6.50 4.16
N ALA A 222 -15.79 -7.74 3.72
CA ALA A 222 -17.07 -8.43 3.88
C ALA A 222 -17.43 -8.68 5.35
N ASP A 223 -16.46 -8.97 6.20
CA ASP A 223 -16.66 -9.17 7.64
C ASP A 223 -16.97 -7.86 8.36
N VAL A 224 -16.33 -6.75 7.94
CA VAL A 224 -16.65 -5.40 8.45
C VAL A 224 -18.05 -4.99 8.03
N VAL A 225 -18.49 -5.30 6.80
CA VAL A 225 -19.89 -5.07 6.38
C VAL A 225 -20.84 -5.86 7.28
N ARG A 226 -20.59 -7.16 7.51
CA ARG A 226 -21.43 -7.97 8.41
C ARG A 226 -21.48 -7.43 9.82
N LEU A 227 -20.35 -6.97 10.37
CA LEU A 227 -20.30 -6.38 11.70
C LEU A 227 -21.13 -5.07 11.73
N ALA A 228 -20.96 -4.21 10.74
CA ALA A 228 -21.72 -2.95 10.62
C ALA A 228 -23.23 -3.21 10.54
N GLU A 229 -23.65 -4.19 9.73
CA GLU A 229 -25.06 -4.56 9.59
C GLU A 229 -25.63 -5.18 10.88
N THR A 230 -24.87 -6.08 11.53
CA THR A 230 -25.28 -6.71 12.79
C THR A 230 -25.50 -5.64 13.88
N LEU A 231 -24.66 -4.62 13.93
CA LEU A 231 -24.74 -3.55 14.92
C LEU A 231 -25.63 -2.36 14.48
N ASP A 232 -26.09 -2.34 13.23
CA ASP A 232 -26.65 -1.15 12.56
C ASP A 232 -25.77 0.09 12.80
N ALA A 233 -24.42 -0.11 12.73
CA ALA A 233 -23.45 0.92 13.06
C ALA A 233 -23.22 1.87 11.89
N ALA A 234 -23.05 3.16 12.17
CA ALA A 234 -22.56 4.12 11.19
C ALA A 234 -21.10 3.82 10.84
N VAL A 235 -20.72 3.95 9.56
CA VAL A 235 -19.36 3.66 9.09
C VAL A 235 -18.76 4.86 8.40
N TRP A 236 -17.52 5.20 8.77
CA TRP A 236 -16.69 6.21 8.12
C TRP A 236 -15.45 5.57 7.51
N ALA A 237 -14.99 6.10 6.38
CA ALA A 237 -13.62 5.87 5.94
C ALA A 237 -12.66 6.64 6.87
N SER A 238 -11.52 6.02 7.21
CA SER A 238 -10.48 6.70 7.99
C SER A 238 -9.93 7.90 7.23
N ALA A 239 -9.59 8.97 7.95
CA ALA A 239 -8.94 10.12 7.33
C ALA A 239 -7.64 9.71 6.64
N LEU A 240 -7.42 10.18 5.41
CA LEU A 240 -6.23 9.90 4.60
C LEU A 240 -5.98 8.40 4.35
N THR A 241 -7.04 7.60 4.22
CA THR A 241 -6.89 6.19 3.87
C THR A 241 -6.41 6.04 2.43
N SER A 242 -5.48 5.09 2.20
CA SER A 242 -4.93 4.81 0.86
C SER A 242 -5.73 3.78 0.07
N ARG A 243 -6.72 3.15 0.71
CA ARG A 243 -7.57 2.10 0.13
C ARG A 243 -8.99 2.19 0.67
N CYS A 244 -9.93 1.58 -0.05
CA CYS A 244 -11.33 1.55 0.37
C CYS A 244 -11.59 0.35 1.30
N GLY A 245 -11.79 0.59 2.59
CA GLY A 245 -12.05 -0.45 3.59
C GLY A 245 -13.52 -0.86 3.73
N PHE A 246 -14.46 -0.10 3.14
CA PHE A 246 -15.90 -0.34 3.24
C PHE A 246 -16.62 0.17 1.99
N PRO A 247 -17.64 -0.54 1.45
CA PRO A 247 -18.39 -0.06 0.28
C PRO A 247 -19.06 1.30 0.56
N GLU A 248 -18.74 2.32 -0.25
CA GLU A 248 -19.21 3.69 0.02
C GLU A 248 -20.62 3.99 -0.47
N ASP A 249 -21.20 3.08 -1.26
CA ASP A 249 -22.63 3.08 -1.61
C ASP A 249 -23.51 2.36 -0.56
N HIS A 250 -22.92 1.75 0.46
CA HIS A 250 -23.65 1.02 1.47
C HIS A 250 -24.48 1.97 2.36
N ARG A 251 -25.70 1.55 2.75
CA ARG A 251 -26.65 2.35 3.56
C ARG A 251 -26.07 2.87 4.89
N LEU A 252 -25.05 2.20 5.43
CA LEU A 252 -24.42 2.57 6.70
C LEU A 252 -23.22 3.52 6.54
N PHE A 253 -22.72 3.73 5.32
CA PHE A 253 -21.62 4.65 5.06
C PHE A 253 -22.02 6.11 5.30
N ARG A 254 -21.14 6.90 5.91
CA ARG A 254 -21.40 8.30 6.30
C ARG A 254 -20.44 9.30 5.66
N GLY A 255 -19.39 8.84 4.99
CA GLY A 255 -18.35 9.65 4.36
C GLY A 255 -16.96 9.35 4.91
N ALA A 256 -15.96 10.13 4.51
CA ALA A 256 -14.62 10.07 5.06
C ALA A 256 -14.46 11.01 6.26
N LEU A 257 -13.70 10.58 7.27
CA LEU A 257 -13.38 11.45 8.41
C LEU A 257 -12.52 12.63 7.95
N PRO A 258 -12.77 13.83 8.45
CA PRO A 258 -11.97 15.01 8.18
C PRO A 258 -10.52 14.86 8.67
N ARG A 259 -9.59 15.60 8.04
CA ARG A 259 -8.15 15.61 8.36
C ARG A 259 -7.80 16.54 9.54
N VAL A 260 -8.78 16.94 10.29
CA VAL A 260 -8.65 17.88 11.43
C VAL A 260 -9.41 17.35 12.64
N ARG A 261 -8.82 17.51 13.81
CA ARG A 261 -9.33 16.95 15.08
C ARG A 261 -10.78 17.33 15.37
N SER A 262 -11.11 18.61 15.30
CA SER A 262 -12.48 19.10 15.54
C SER A 262 -13.51 18.47 14.62
N GLY A 263 -13.18 18.31 13.34
CA GLY A 263 -14.07 17.68 12.36
C GLY A 263 -14.27 16.18 12.63
N VAL A 264 -13.22 15.47 13.12
CA VAL A 264 -13.38 14.07 13.54
C VAL A 264 -14.34 13.96 14.72
N VAL A 265 -14.18 14.81 15.74
CA VAL A 265 -15.07 14.84 16.91
C VAL A 265 -16.50 15.16 16.52
N GLU A 266 -16.69 16.14 15.62
CA GLU A 266 -18.01 16.52 15.10
C GLU A 266 -18.66 15.36 14.32
N SER A 267 -17.89 14.70 13.42
CA SER A 267 -18.39 13.56 12.63
C SER A 267 -18.81 12.38 13.51
N LEU A 268 -18.12 12.15 14.62
CA LEU A 268 -18.39 11.06 15.55
C LEU A 268 -19.30 11.46 16.72
N GLN A 269 -19.86 12.67 16.70
CA GLN A 269 -20.77 13.14 17.76
C GLN A 269 -22.02 12.25 17.86
N GLY A 270 -22.42 11.95 19.11
CA GLY A 270 -23.58 11.11 19.40
C GLY A 270 -23.30 9.61 19.36
N HIS A 271 -22.04 9.19 19.10
CA HIS A 271 -21.62 7.81 19.21
C HIS A 271 -20.92 7.57 20.54
N ASP A 272 -21.40 6.57 21.30
CA ASP A 272 -20.87 6.18 22.60
C ASP A 272 -19.73 5.13 22.49
N LEU A 273 -19.57 4.50 21.33
CA LEU A 273 -18.51 3.56 21.00
C LEU A 273 -18.01 3.80 19.58
N VAL A 274 -16.69 3.91 19.43
CA VAL A 274 -16.01 3.99 18.13
C VAL A 274 -15.03 2.83 17.99
N LEU A 275 -15.21 2.00 16.96
CA LEU A 275 -14.30 0.92 16.61
C LEU A 275 -13.48 1.32 15.38
N VAL A 276 -12.18 1.51 15.54
CA VAL A 276 -11.24 1.84 14.47
C VAL A 276 -10.61 0.54 13.98
N LEU A 277 -10.88 0.17 12.73
CA LEU A 277 -10.51 -1.10 12.13
C LEU A 277 -9.48 -0.89 11.03
N GLY A 278 -8.25 -1.39 11.22
CA GLY A 278 -7.17 -1.31 10.25
C GLY A 278 -6.76 0.12 9.87
N ALA A 279 -6.80 1.03 10.82
CA ALA A 279 -6.47 2.43 10.66
C ALA A 279 -5.80 3.02 11.91
N PRO A 280 -5.03 4.11 11.78
CA PRO A 280 -4.59 4.92 12.92
C PRO A 280 -5.74 5.62 13.65
N VAL A 281 -5.55 5.95 14.91
CA VAL A 281 -6.44 6.76 15.78
C VAL A 281 -5.80 8.12 16.05
N PHE A 282 -6.00 9.19 15.30
CA PHE A 282 -6.44 9.31 13.93
C PHE A 282 -5.33 10.02 13.14
N ASN A 283 -5.34 9.94 11.81
CA ASN A 283 -4.42 10.74 11.01
C ASN A 283 -4.93 12.17 10.85
N TYR A 284 -4.14 13.13 11.32
CA TYR A 284 -4.42 14.56 11.15
C TYR A 284 -3.41 15.18 10.19
N HIS A 285 -3.84 16.15 9.42
CA HIS A 285 -2.97 16.96 8.57
C HIS A 285 -2.90 18.41 9.06
N ILE A 286 -3.99 18.93 9.64
CA ILE A 286 -4.08 20.28 10.15
C ILE A 286 -4.17 20.22 11.68
N HIS A 287 -3.27 20.92 12.36
CA HIS A 287 -3.32 21.04 13.81
C HIS A 287 -4.45 21.98 14.24
N ARG A 288 -5.28 21.52 15.15
CA ARG A 288 -6.29 22.31 15.88
C ARG A 288 -6.33 21.83 17.32
N GLU A 289 -6.42 22.75 18.27
CA GLU A 289 -6.64 22.42 19.68
C GLU A 289 -8.01 21.77 19.90
N GLY A 290 -8.16 20.98 20.96
CA GLY A 290 -9.41 20.37 21.35
C GLY A 290 -9.27 18.89 21.74
N PRO A 291 -10.36 18.20 22.09
CA PRO A 291 -10.34 16.78 22.45
C PRO A 291 -10.03 15.91 21.22
N PHE A 292 -9.57 14.69 21.44
CA PHE A 292 -9.32 13.70 20.38
C PHE A 292 -10.56 12.88 20.04
N VAL A 293 -11.46 12.70 21.03
CA VAL A 293 -12.77 12.05 20.90
C VAL A 293 -13.80 12.83 21.70
N GLY A 294 -15.08 12.64 21.45
CA GLY A 294 -16.17 13.26 22.22
C GLY A 294 -16.21 12.75 23.66
N ASP A 295 -16.71 13.57 24.57
CA ASP A 295 -16.90 13.18 25.96
C ASP A 295 -17.84 11.97 26.07
N GLY A 296 -17.44 10.97 26.88
CA GLY A 296 -18.22 9.74 27.08
C GLY A 296 -18.11 8.72 25.94
N THR A 297 -17.31 8.97 24.90
CA THR A 297 -17.07 8.00 23.83
C THR A 297 -15.98 7.02 24.21
N THR A 298 -16.30 5.73 24.23
CA THR A 298 -15.33 4.64 24.34
C THR A 298 -14.73 4.36 22.95
N LEU A 299 -13.41 4.15 22.88
CA LEU A 299 -12.72 3.90 21.61
C LEU A 299 -11.88 2.62 21.71
N PHE A 300 -12.05 1.74 20.72
CA PHE A 300 -11.19 0.61 20.48
C PHE A 300 -10.57 0.69 19.08
N GLN A 301 -9.28 0.33 19.00
CA GLN A 301 -8.58 0.15 17.73
C GLN A 301 -8.20 -1.33 17.59
N VAL A 302 -8.42 -1.90 16.40
CA VAL A 302 -7.85 -3.19 16.00
C VAL A 302 -6.92 -2.95 14.82
N THR A 303 -5.65 -3.28 14.98
CA THR A 303 -4.62 -3.04 13.97
C THR A 303 -3.52 -4.10 14.04
N ASP A 304 -2.93 -4.45 12.89
CA ASP A 304 -1.74 -5.29 12.79
C ASP A 304 -0.43 -4.48 12.93
N ASP A 305 -0.52 -3.15 13.08
CA ASP A 305 0.63 -2.25 13.13
C ASP A 305 0.90 -1.76 14.57
N PRO A 306 1.99 -2.25 15.24
CA PRO A 306 2.38 -1.79 16.55
C PRO A 306 2.70 -0.29 16.64
N ARG A 307 3.17 0.33 15.53
CA ARG A 307 3.43 1.78 15.48
C ARG A 307 2.12 2.56 15.52
N SER A 308 1.13 2.09 14.75
CA SER A 308 -0.21 2.68 14.78
C SER A 308 -0.85 2.55 16.17
N ALA A 309 -0.69 1.40 16.82
CA ALA A 309 -1.20 1.18 18.18
C ALA A 309 -0.50 2.08 19.22
N SER A 310 0.84 2.16 19.19
CA SER A 310 1.59 2.99 20.13
C SER A 310 1.42 4.50 19.90
N GLY A 311 1.03 4.90 18.69
CA GLY A 311 0.75 6.29 18.34
C GLY A 311 -0.71 6.70 18.55
N ALA A 312 -1.59 5.78 19.00
CA ALA A 312 -2.99 6.10 19.25
C ALA A 312 -3.11 7.14 20.38
N VAL A 313 -3.89 8.19 20.11
CA VAL A 313 -4.03 9.33 21.03
C VAL A 313 -5.12 9.14 22.07
N ALA A 314 -5.96 8.09 21.94
CA ALA A 314 -7.05 7.77 22.85
C ALA A 314 -7.47 6.30 22.68
N GLY A 315 -8.13 5.76 23.70
CA GLY A 315 -8.77 4.44 23.68
C GLY A 315 -7.84 3.26 23.94
N THR A 316 -8.32 2.06 23.63
CA THR A 316 -7.60 0.78 23.77
C THR A 316 -7.24 0.24 22.41
N SER A 317 -5.97 -0.11 22.17
CA SER A 317 -5.49 -0.71 20.93
C SER A 317 -5.27 -2.22 21.12
N ILE A 318 -5.86 -3.02 20.25
CA ILE A 318 -5.67 -4.47 20.15
C ILE A 318 -4.78 -4.74 18.94
N ILE A 319 -3.56 -5.25 19.16
CA ILE A 319 -2.64 -5.64 18.09
C ILE A 319 -3.02 -7.05 17.63
N ALA A 320 -3.70 -7.13 16.50
CA ALA A 320 -4.16 -8.38 15.90
C ALA A 320 -4.49 -8.19 14.42
N ALA A 321 -4.52 -9.28 13.65
CA ALA A 321 -5.06 -9.29 12.29
C ALA A 321 -6.59 -9.17 12.33
N LEU A 322 -7.16 -8.42 11.38
CA LEU A 322 -8.61 -8.17 11.35
C LEU A 322 -9.42 -9.44 11.05
N GLY A 323 -8.97 -10.27 10.12
CA GLY A 323 -9.67 -11.49 9.77
C GLY A 323 -9.93 -12.41 10.97
N PRO A 324 -8.89 -12.87 11.72
CA PRO A 324 -9.07 -13.66 12.94
C PRO A 324 -9.93 -12.96 14.00
N THR A 325 -9.72 -11.65 14.18
CA THR A 325 -10.48 -10.85 15.17
C THR A 325 -11.96 -10.82 14.84
N LEU A 326 -12.34 -10.52 13.59
CA LEU A 326 -13.74 -10.45 13.17
C LEU A 326 -14.40 -11.82 13.18
N ARG A 327 -13.69 -12.89 12.80
CA ARG A 327 -14.22 -14.27 12.92
C ARG A 327 -14.51 -14.65 14.36
N ALA A 328 -13.71 -14.19 15.32
CA ALA A 328 -13.93 -14.44 16.74
C ALA A 328 -15.02 -13.53 17.34
N LEU A 329 -15.16 -12.30 16.83
CA LEU A 329 -16.10 -11.29 17.34
C LEU A 329 -17.53 -11.50 16.85
N LEU A 330 -17.73 -11.73 15.56
CA LEU A 330 -19.07 -11.79 14.91
C LEU A 330 -20.05 -12.76 15.59
N PRO A 331 -19.68 -14.00 15.99
CA PRO A 331 -20.60 -14.89 16.69
C PRO A 331 -21.02 -14.44 18.09
N ARG A 332 -20.36 -13.44 18.65
CA ARG A 332 -20.51 -12.99 20.04
C ARG A 332 -21.28 -11.67 20.17
N VAL A 333 -21.60 -11.02 19.04
CA VAL A 333 -22.34 -9.76 19.02
C VAL A 333 -23.80 -10.00 18.66
N ALA A 334 -24.72 -9.38 19.42
CA ALA A 334 -26.14 -9.48 19.14
C ALA A 334 -26.57 -8.54 18.03
N ALA A 335 -27.44 -9.02 17.16
CA ALA A 335 -28.04 -8.21 16.11
C ALA A 335 -28.94 -7.10 16.70
N ARG A 336 -28.88 -5.93 16.12
CA ARG A 336 -29.69 -4.77 16.49
C ARG A 336 -30.79 -4.48 15.46
N PRO A 337 -31.85 -3.80 15.88
CA PRO A 337 -32.88 -3.34 14.93
C PRO A 337 -32.29 -2.43 13.87
N VAL A 338 -32.72 -2.61 12.62
CA VAL A 338 -32.32 -1.77 11.49
C VAL A 338 -33.12 -0.47 11.53
N VAL A 339 -32.45 0.63 11.83
CA VAL A 339 -33.05 1.98 11.89
C VAL A 339 -32.37 2.98 10.98
N ARG A 340 -31.12 2.72 10.56
CA ARG A 340 -30.35 3.64 9.72
C ARG A 340 -30.71 3.49 8.25
N THR A 341 -30.95 4.62 7.61
CA THR A 341 -31.16 4.72 6.16
C THR A 341 -29.88 5.14 5.45
N ALA A 342 -29.85 5.00 4.13
CA ALA A 342 -28.75 5.47 3.32
C ALA A 342 -28.59 7.00 3.42
N ARG A 343 -27.35 7.46 3.38
CA ARG A 343 -27.04 8.89 3.24
C ARG A 343 -27.48 9.35 1.85
N PRO A 344 -28.19 10.47 1.74
CA PRO A 344 -28.49 11.04 0.44
C PRO A 344 -27.19 11.41 -0.29
N ARG A 345 -27.06 11.01 -1.55
CA ARG A 345 -25.96 11.49 -2.38
C ARG A 345 -26.15 12.99 -2.65
N PRO A 346 -25.08 13.81 -2.53
CA PRO A 346 -25.16 15.21 -2.91
C PRO A 346 -25.65 15.39 -4.36
N ARG A 347 -26.51 16.34 -4.59
CA ARG A 347 -26.92 16.71 -5.95
C ARG A 347 -25.86 17.64 -6.52
N VAL A 348 -25.40 17.33 -7.71
CA VAL A 348 -24.47 18.18 -8.45
C VAL A 348 -25.26 19.02 -9.44
N GLU A 349 -25.11 20.35 -9.34
CA GLU A 349 -25.70 21.28 -10.32
C GLU A 349 -24.70 21.41 -11.50
N VAL A 350 -25.22 21.16 -12.71
CA VAL A 350 -24.44 21.34 -13.93
C VAL A 350 -24.28 22.83 -14.20
N GLN A 351 -23.04 23.29 -14.24
CA GLN A 351 -22.69 24.68 -14.55
C GLN A 351 -22.10 24.79 -15.96
N PRO A 352 -22.06 26.01 -16.56
CA PRO A 352 -21.41 26.19 -17.87
C PRO A 352 -19.94 25.80 -17.92
N GLU A 353 -19.25 25.94 -16.79
CA GLU A 353 -17.85 25.53 -16.61
C GLU A 353 -17.79 24.14 -15.97
N ILE A 354 -16.78 23.34 -16.34
CA ILE A 354 -16.57 22.03 -15.73
C ILE A 354 -16.04 22.24 -14.31
N THR A 355 -16.86 21.88 -13.32
CA THR A 355 -16.45 21.83 -11.91
C THR A 355 -15.95 20.44 -11.55
N ILE A 356 -15.20 20.33 -10.46
CA ILE A 356 -14.73 19.04 -9.96
C ILE A 356 -15.91 18.14 -9.53
N GLU A 357 -16.96 18.71 -8.97
CA GLU A 357 -18.16 17.99 -8.58
C GLU A 357 -18.84 17.37 -9.81
N HIS A 358 -18.94 18.12 -10.91
CA HIS A 358 -19.49 17.61 -12.17
C HIS A 358 -18.63 16.50 -12.76
N LEU A 359 -17.30 16.65 -12.76
CA LEU A 359 -16.37 15.59 -13.18
C LEU A 359 -16.55 14.31 -12.37
N LEU A 360 -16.62 14.42 -11.04
CA LEU A 360 -16.79 13.25 -10.15
C LEU A 360 -18.17 12.61 -10.33
N ASP A 361 -19.23 13.40 -10.59
CA ASP A 361 -20.57 12.88 -10.86
C ASP A 361 -20.62 12.11 -12.19
N VAL A 362 -19.97 12.62 -13.24
CA VAL A 362 -19.82 11.91 -14.52
C VAL A 362 -19.00 10.62 -14.33
N LEU A 363 -17.88 10.67 -13.60
CA LEU A 363 -17.08 9.48 -13.32
C LEU A 363 -17.89 8.42 -12.57
N ALA A 364 -18.75 8.81 -11.64
CA ALA A 364 -19.59 7.85 -10.90
C ALA A 364 -20.59 7.10 -11.77
N VAL A 365 -20.99 7.68 -12.91
CA VAL A 365 -21.89 7.05 -13.89
C VAL A 365 -21.12 6.24 -14.94
N GLU A 366 -19.99 6.77 -15.40
CA GLU A 366 -19.25 6.24 -16.55
C GLU A 366 -18.19 5.19 -16.18
N LEU A 367 -17.75 5.14 -14.90
CA LEU A 367 -16.77 4.14 -14.48
C LEU A 367 -17.37 2.72 -14.60
N PRO A 368 -16.70 1.81 -15.34
CA PRO A 368 -17.08 0.41 -15.34
C PRO A 368 -17.16 -0.16 -13.92
N PRO A 369 -18.12 -1.05 -13.63
CA PRO A 369 -18.34 -1.55 -12.26
C PRO A 369 -17.12 -2.27 -11.65
N ASP A 370 -16.20 -2.76 -12.48
CA ASP A 370 -14.97 -3.44 -12.07
C ASP A 370 -13.69 -2.60 -12.25
N ALA A 371 -13.82 -1.34 -12.70
CA ALA A 371 -12.68 -0.45 -12.89
C ALA A 371 -11.89 -0.23 -11.59
N ILE A 372 -10.59 -0.02 -11.73
CA ILE A 372 -9.70 0.41 -10.66
C ILE A 372 -9.49 1.92 -10.80
N LEU A 373 -9.79 2.66 -9.77
CA LEU A 373 -9.47 4.08 -9.66
C LEU A 373 -8.13 4.24 -8.92
N VAL A 374 -7.19 4.91 -9.57
CA VAL A 374 -5.95 5.38 -8.94
C VAL A 374 -6.04 6.89 -8.81
N GLU A 375 -5.91 7.42 -7.60
CA GLU A 375 -6.11 8.85 -7.33
C GLU A 375 -4.84 9.49 -6.79
N GLU A 376 -4.50 10.64 -7.36
CA GLU A 376 -3.51 11.58 -6.83
C GLU A 376 -3.91 13.02 -7.20
N ALA A 377 -5.09 13.42 -6.73
CA ALA A 377 -5.62 14.77 -6.91
C ALA A 377 -5.97 15.39 -5.53
N PRO A 378 -4.97 15.85 -4.75
CA PRO A 378 -5.15 16.22 -3.35
C PRO A 378 -6.23 17.27 -3.10
N SER A 379 -6.50 18.15 -4.07
CA SER A 379 -7.56 19.17 -3.98
C SER A 379 -8.96 18.57 -4.05
N THR A 380 -9.12 17.35 -4.61
CA THR A 380 -10.43 16.73 -4.85
C THR A 380 -10.76 15.63 -3.86
N HIS A 381 -9.77 15.15 -3.13
CA HIS A 381 -9.85 13.96 -2.29
C HIS A 381 -11.05 13.93 -1.33
N THR A 382 -11.38 15.05 -0.69
CA THR A 382 -12.53 15.11 0.25
C THR A 382 -13.87 14.92 -0.47
N MET A 383 -14.05 15.59 -1.62
CA MET A 383 -15.28 15.49 -2.41
C MET A 383 -15.44 14.13 -3.09
N LEU A 384 -14.33 13.44 -3.35
CA LEU A 384 -14.32 12.13 -3.99
C LEU A 384 -15.14 11.11 -3.19
N HIS A 385 -14.92 11.01 -1.87
CA HIS A 385 -15.70 10.12 -0.99
C HIS A 385 -17.18 10.50 -0.81
N ASP A 386 -17.57 11.72 -1.18
CA ASP A 386 -18.96 12.16 -1.15
C ASP A 386 -19.71 11.87 -2.45
N LEU A 387 -19.00 11.93 -3.58
CA LEU A 387 -19.60 11.88 -4.91
C LEU A 387 -19.35 10.57 -5.65
N LEU A 388 -18.23 9.87 -5.36
CA LEU A 388 -17.86 8.65 -6.05
C LEU A 388 -17.98 7.45 -5.10
N PRO A 389 -18.85 6.47 -5.39
CA PRO A 389 -19.07 5.32 -4.50
C PRO A 389 -17.92 4.31 -4.61
N LEU A 390 -16.84 4.53 -3.89
CA LEU A 390 -15.66 3.66 -3.89
C LEU A 390 -15.99 2.27 -3.36
N GLN A 391 -15.28 1.28 -3.89
CA GLN A 391 -15.44 -0.12 -3.52
C GLN A 391 -14.13 -0.75 -3.09
N PRO A 392 -14.11 -1.67 -2.10
CA PRO A 392 -12.91 -2.44 -1.76
C PRO A 392 -12.32 -3.15 -2.97
N GLY A 393 -10.98 -3.14 -3.08
CA GLY A 393 -10.24 -3.74 -4.19
C GLY A 393 -10.25 -2.93 -5.49
N ARG A 394 -10.75 -1.68 -5.47
CA ARG A 394 -10.90 -0.84 -6.66
C ARG A 394 -10.42 0.60 -6.51
N TYR A 395 -9.77 0.91 -5.40
CA TYR A 395 -9.27 2.26 -5.13
C TYR A 395 -7.87 2.22 -4.53
N LEU A 396 -6.97 3.03 -5.09
CA LEU A 396 -5.61 3.22 -4.61
C LEU A 396 -5.25 4.70 -4.61
N THR A 397 -4.61 5.15 -3.54
CA THR A 397 -3.96 6.47 -3.46
C THR A 397 -2.72 6.40 -2.57
N ALA A 398 -1.94 7.48 -2.50
CA ALA A 398 -0.73 7.55 -1.69
C ALA A 398 -1.04 7.90 -0.22
N ALA A 399 -0.72 7.01 0.72
CA ALA A 399 -0.85 7.27 2.16
C ALA A 399 0.20 8.26 2.70
N SER A 400 1.22 8.60 1.91
CA SER A 400 2.34 9.43 2.35
C SER A 400 2.12 10.93 2.14
N GLY A 401 1.27 11.32 1.18
CA GLY A 401 1.16 12.68 0.69
C GLY A 401 2.33 13.12 -0.23
N SER A 402 3.31 12.25 -0.51
CA SER A 402 4.31 12.49 -1.54
C SER A 402 3.69 12.41 -2.92
N LEU A 403 4.03 13.37 -3.80
CA LEU A 403 3.56 13.37 -5.19
C LEU A 403 4.39 12.44 -6.07
N GLY A 404 3.78 11.96 -7.17
CA GLY A 404 4.42 11.11 -8.18
C GLY A 404 4.03 9.64 -8.10
N PHE A 405 3.02 9.29 -7.28
CA PHE A 405 2.49 7.94 -7.16
C PHE A 405 1.51 7.61 -8.29
N GLY A 406 0.50 8.45 -8.53
CA GLY A 406 -0.72 8.09 -9.26
C GLY A 406 -0.50 7.67 -10.71
N LEU A 407 0.26 8.45 -11.50
CA LEU A 407 0.52 8.11 -12.92
C LEU A 407 1.20 6.73 -13.08
N PRO A 408 2.34 6.46 -12.42
CA PRO A 408 2.99 5.15 -12.55
C PRO A 408 2.22 4.04 -11.83
N ALA A 409 1.56 4.31 -10.71
CA ALA A 409 0.75 3.32 -9.99
C ALA A 409 -0.39 2.77 -10.86
N ALA A 410 -0.97 3.60 -11.73
CA ALA A 410 -1.96 3.14 -12.70
C ALA A 410 -1.40 2.06 -13.65
N ALA A 411 -0.14 2.20 -14.07
CA ALA A 411 0.52 1.15 -14.87
C ALA A 411 0.74 -0.13 -14.05
N GLY A 412 1.17 -0.02 -12.80
CA GLY A 412 1.29 -1.14 -11.88
C GLY A 412 -0.05 -1.85 -11.64
N ALA A 413 -1.11 -1.08 -11.44
CA ALA A 413 -2.47 -1.60 -11.26
C ALA A 413 -2.97 -2.36 -12.49
N ALA A 414 -2.75 -1.82 -13.69
CA ALA A 414 -3.13 -2.48 -14.95
C ALA A 414 -2.35 -3.78 -15.19
N LEU A 415 -1.07 -3.82 -14.82
CA LEU A 415 -0.24 -5.02 -14.90
C LEU A 415 -0.67 -6.11 -13.90
N ALA A 416 -1.12 -5.72 -12.70
CA ALA A 416 -1.61 -6.63 -11.67
C ALA A 416 -3.01 -7.18 -11.95
N SER A 417 -3.80 -6.46 -12.77
CA SER A 417 -5.22 -6.77 -12.99
C SER A 417 -5.55 -6.83 -14.49
N PRO A 418 -5.01 -7.83 -15.23
CA PRO A 418 -5.27 -7.97 -16.66
C PRO A 418 -6.77 -8.03 -16.98
N GLY A 419 -7.20 -7.30 -17.99
CA GLY A 419 -8.60 -7.24 -18.43
C GLY A 419 -9.47 -6.23 -17.68
N ARG A 420 -9.01 -5.67 -16.57
CA ARG A 420 -9.72 -4.58 -15.88
C ARG A 420 -9.27 -3.21 -16.43
N ARG A 421 -10.23 -2.29 -16.52
CA ARG A 421 -9.92 -0.89 -16.86
C ARG A 421 -9.35 -0.18 -15.64
N VAL A 422 -8.31 0.62 -15.88
CA VAL A 422 -7.76 1.51 -14.87
C VAL A 422 -8.07 2.95 -15.26
N VAL A 423 -8.57 3.72 -14.31
CA VAL A 423 -8.75 5.18 -14.45
C VAL A 423 -7.86 5.87 -13.43
N ALA A 424 -7.02 6.79 -13.88
CA ALA A 424 -6.13 7.56 -13.04
C ALA A 424 -6.62 9.02 -12.97
N LEU A 425 -7.10 9.45 -11.80
CA LEU A 425 -7.52 10.82 -11.53
C LEU A 425 -6.37 11.58 -10.87
N ILE A 426 -5.73 12.47 -11.61
CA ILE A 426 -4.44 13.06 -11.22
C ILE A 426 -4.53 14.59 -11.30
N GLY A 427 -4.05 15.29 -10.29
CA GLY A 427 -3.88 16.75 -10.35
C GLY A 427 -2.75 17.13 -11.33
N ASP A 428 -2.89 18.29 -11.97
CA ASP A 428 -1.88 18.85 -12.89
C ASP A 428 -0.50 18.90 -12.23
N GLY A 429 -0.38 19.47 -11.04
CA GLY A 429 0.87 19.52 -10.29
C GLY A 429 1.43 18.15 -9.94
N SER A 430 0.58 17.19 -9.55
CA SER A 430 1.00 15.81 -9.23
C SER A 430 1.54 15.08 -10.45
N SER A 431 0.97 15.33 -11.64
CA SER A 431 1.34 14.65 -12.87
C SER A 431 2.82 14.84 -13.22
N HIS A 432 3.41 16.01 -12.94
CA HIS A 432 4.80 16.31 -13.25
C HIS A 432 5.81 15.39 -12.55
N TYR A 433 5.47 14.86 -11.38
CA TYR A 433 6.34 13.95 -10.63
C TYR A 433 6.34 12.52 -11.16
N GLY A 434 5.29 12.13 -11.90
CA GLY A 434 5.09 10.75 -12.37
C GLY A 434 5.17 10.57 -13.90
N LEU A 435 5.44 11.61 -14.68
CA LEU A 435 5.42 11.61 -16.15
C LEU A 435 6.14 10.42 -16.81
N PRO A 436 7.34 9.98 -16.33
CA PRO A 436 8.01 8.83 -16.93
C PRO A 436 7.17 7.53 -16.89
N GLY A 437 6.19 7.42 -16.00
CA GLY A 437 5.26 6.28 -15.94
C GLY A 437 4.39 6.14 -17.20
N LEU A 438 4.09 7.23 -17.89
CA LEU A 438 3.33 7.20 -19.15
C LEU A 438 4.05 6.42 -20.25
N TRP A 439 5.38 6.52 -20.31
CA TRP A 439 6.18 5.76 -21.27
C TRP A 439 6.00 4.25 -21.07
N THR A 440 6.06 3.79 -19.81
CA THR A 440 5.86 2.38 -19.47
C THR A 440 4.45 1.93 -19.82
N ALA A 441 3.42 2.74 -19.50
CA ALA A 441 2.04 2.44 -19.85
C ALA A 441 1.85 2.28 -21.38
N ALA A 442 2.41 3.20 -22.16
CA ALA A 442 2.39 3.16 -23.61
C ALA A 442 3.16 1.95 -24.17
N ARG A 443 4.37 1.70 -23.66
CA ARG A 443 5.23 0.58 -24.07
C ARG A 443 4.55 -0.77 -23.90
N HIS A 444 3.76 -0.94 -22.86
CA HIS A 444 3.03 -2.17 -22.58
C HIS A 444 1.57 -2.15 -23.06
N SER A 445 1.15 -1.11 -23.79
CA SER A 445 -0.22 -0.94 -24.32
C SER A 445 -1.29 -1.17 -23.23
N LEU A 446 -1.08 -0.59 -22.05
CA LEU A 446 -1.96 -0.79 -20.90
C LEU A 446 -3.29 -0.03 -21.07
N PRO A 447 -4.45 -0.63 -20.72
CA PRO A 447 -5.77 -0.04 -20.90
C PRO A 447 -6.07 0.97 -19.78
N ILE A 448 -5.38 2.11 -19.77
CA ILE A 448 -5.49 3.15 -18.74
C ILE A 448 -6.10 4.41 -19.35
N THR A 449 -7.05 5.00 -18.64
CA THR A 449 -7.56 6.35 -18.92
C THR A 449 -6.98 7.31 -17.88
N TYR A 450 -6.19 8.27 -18.33
CA TYR A 450 -5.65 9.33 -17.49
C TYR A 450 -6.55 10.56 -17.55
N VAL A 451 -7.08 10.99 -16.41
CA VAL A 451 -7.88 12.20 -16.24
C VAL A 451 -7.04 13.19 -15.44
N ILE A 452 -6.55 14.23 -16.11
CA ILE A 452 -5.75 15.27 -15.47
C ILE A 452 -6.66 16.42 -15.06
N VAL A 453 -6.70 16.70 -13.76
CA VAL A 453 -7.45 17.83 -13.18
C VAL A 453 -6.54 19.04 -13.16
N ASP A 454 -6.72 19.93 -14.13
CA ASP A 454 -5.97 21.17 -14.24
C ASP A 454 -6.71 22.29 -13.53
N ASN A 455 -6.17 22.72 -12.37
CA ASN A 455 -6.67 23.88 -11.62
C ASN A 455 -5.68 25.07 -11.64
N GLY A 456 -4.69 25.03 -12.51
CA GLY A 456 -3.68 26.08 -12.72
C GLY A 456 -2.69 26.20 -11.56
N GLY A 457 -2.45 25.16 -10.77
CA GLY A 457 -1.44 25.18 -9.70
C GLY A 457 -1.72 24.22 -8.53
N TYR A 458 -1.00 24.42 -7.44
CA TYR A 458 -1.15 23.60 -6.22
C TYR A 458 -2.38 24.03 -5.41
N GLY A 459 -3.59 23.71 -5.92
CA GLY A 459 -4.87 24.11 -5.31
C GLY A 459 -5.02 23.66 -3.85
N ALA A 460 -4.48 22.51 -3.47
CA ALA A 460 -4.48 22.02 -2.09
C ALA A 460 -3.81 23.00 -1.11
N MET A 461 -2.78 23.75 -1.55
CA MET A 461 -2.09 24.74 -0.70
C MET A 461 -2.97 25.93 -0.34
N ARG A 462 -4.05 26.20 -1.09
CA ARG A 462 -4.99 27.28 -0.77
C ARG A 462 -5.93 26.92 0.38
N SER A 463 -5.94 25.63 0.79
CA SER A 463 -6.80 25.13 1.87
C SER A 463 -6.13 25.17 3.24
N PHE A 464 -4.87 25.54 3.30
CA PHE A 464 -4.06 25.71 4.52
C PHE A 464 -3.87 27.17 4.86
#